data_c46ef49b318c3146839070ea44931498
#
_entry.id   c46ef49b318c3146839070ea44931498
#
_cell.length_a   1.000
_cell.length_b   1.000
_cell.length_c   1.000
_cell.angle_alpha   90.00
_cell.angle_beta   90.00
_cell.angle_gamma   90.00
#
_symmetry.space_group_name_H-M   'P 1'
#
loop_
_entity.id
_entity.type
_entity.pdbx_description
1 polymer ?
#
loop_
_entity_poly.entity_id
_entity_poly.type
_entity_poly.pdbx_seq_one_letter_code
_entity_poly.pdbx_strand_id
1 'polypeptide(L)' 'MSETLLRYGAKYNTTVCSFCGLSTDTKPTGIYEGVYIASGSDFIEMDTDKKYLFDADNQQWKEV' A
#
# COMPACT_ATOMS: atom_id res chain seq x y z
N MET A 1 -6.57 -16.45 -2.32
CA MET A 1 -5.92 -15.30 -2.38
C MET A 1 -6.61 -14.23 -1.56
N SER A 2 -6.05 -13.10 -1.54
CA SER A 2 -6.44 -12.11 -0.57
C SER A 2 -7.86 -11.61 -0.75
N GLU A 3 -8.36 -11.55 -1.97
CA GLU A 3 -9.74 -11.11 -2.17
C GLU A 3 -10.73 -12.05 -1.54
N THR A 4 -10.43 -13.33 -1.57
CA THR A 4 -11.31 -14.29 -0.92
C THR A 4 -11.38 -14.02 0.57
N LEU A 5 -10.25 -13.76 1.18
CA LEU A 5 -10.21 -13.42 2.59
C LEU A 5 -11.01 -12.16 2.86
N LEU A 6 -10.85 -11.16 2.02
CA LEU A 6 -11.56 -9.91 2.20
C LEU A 6 -13.06 -10.08 2.10
N ARG A 7 -13.52 -10.96 1.23
CA ARG A 7 -14.95 -11.17 1.07
C ARG A 7 -15.56 -11.93 2.23
N TYR A 8 -14.79 -12.77 2.90
CA TYR A 8 -15.33 -13.68 3.90
C TYR A 8 -15.04 -13.23 5.31
N GLY A 9 -15.36 -12.05 5.59
CA GLY A 9 -15.30 -11.62 6.96
C GLY A 9 -14.08 -10.83 7.31
N ALA A 10 -13.39 -10.35 6.34
CA ALA A 10 -12.35 -9.38 6.63
C ALA A 10 -12.98 -8.20 7.34
N LYS A 11 -12.29 -7.72 8.35
CA LYS A 11 -12.78 -6.61 9.15
C LYS A 11 -12.43 -5.26 8.54
N TYR A 12 -11.61 -5.27 7.50
CA TYR A 12 -11.08 -4.04 6.92
C TYR A 12 -11.38 -4.00 5.46
N ASN A 13 -11.64 -2.80 4.95
CA ASN A 13 -11.83 -2.58 3.54
C ASN A 13 -10.48 -2.52 2.85
N THR A 14 -10.45 -2.89 1.57
CA THR A 14 -9.29 -2.69 0.72
C THR A 14 -9.43 -1.33 0.06
N THR A 15 -8.43 -0.48 0.22
CA THR A 15 -8.51 0.91 -0.21
C THR A 15 -7.23 1.32 -0.89
N VAL A 16 -7.37 2.02 -2.01
CA VAL A 16 -6.22 2.68 -2.64
C VAL A 16 -5.85 3.87 -1.78
N CYS A 17 -4.61 3.88 -1.32
CA CYS A 17 -4.11 4.88 -0.39
C CYS A 17 -3.03 5.72 -1.06
N SER A 18 -2.89 6.95 -0.63
CA SER A 18 -1.81 7.82 -1.07
C SER A 18 -0.97 8.20 0.14
N PHE A 19 0.32 7.97 0.02
CA PHE A 19 1.26 8.28 1.09
C PHE A 19 2.34 9.23 0.59
N CYS A 20 2.96 9.91 1.51
CA CYS A 20 4.19 10.65 1.22
C CYS A 20 5.10 10.58 2.42
N GLY A 21 6.39 10.66 2.16
CA GLY A 21 7.39 10.57 3.21
C GLY A 21 8.78 10.70 2.63
N LEU A 22 9.75 10.24 3.39
CA LEU A 22 11.15 10.30 3.00
C LEU A 22 11.64 8.93 2.56
N SER A 23 12.76 8.90 1.84
CA SER A 23 13.34 7.64 1.40
C SER A 23 13.74 6.74 2.58
N THR A 24 13.99 7.33 3.73
CA THR A 24 14.34 6.59 4.93
C THR A 24 13.14 6.06 5.69
N ASP A 25 11.94 6.49 5.33
CA ASP A 25 10.72 6.03 5.99
C ASP A 25 10.36 4.63 5.52
N THR A 26 9.84 3.81 6.44
CA THR A 26 9.33 2.50 6.08
C THR A 26 7.99 2.67 5.38
N LYS A 27 7.90 2.12 4.16
CA LYS A 27 6.65 2.16 3.41
C LYS A 27 5.69 1.11 4.00
N PRO A 28 4.44 1.49 4.29
CA PRO A 28 3.50 0.56 4.92
C PRO A 28 3.09 -0.56 3.96
N THR A 29 2.83 -1.72 4.53
CA THR A 29 2.33 -2.87 3.78
C THR A 29 1.20 -3.53 4.56
N GLY A 30 0.37 -4.30 3.87
CA GLY A 30 -0.70 -5.03 4.51
C GLY A 30 -1.82 -4.13 4.98
N ILE A 31 -1.93 -3.94 6.28
CA ILE A 31 -2.98 -3.13 6.89
C ILE A 31 -2.37 -1.85 7.42
N TYR A 32 -3.00 -0.73 7.10
CA TYR A 32 -2.58 0.57 7.59
C TYR A 32 -3.82 1.33 8.06
N GLU A 33 -3.83 1.68 9.33
CA GLU A 33 -4.93 2.44 9.94
C GLU A 33 -6.30 1.83 9.64
N GLY A 34 -6.39 0.51 9.78
CA GLY A 34 -7.66 -0.16 9.66
C GLY A 34 -8.12 -0.49 8.26
N VAL A 35 -7.27 -0.31 7.25
CA VAL A 35 -7.61 -0.69 5.89
C VAL A 35 -6.49 -1.53 5.28
N TYR A 36 -6.86 -2.43 4.37
CA TYR A 36 -5.88 -3.13 3.55
C TYR A 36 -5.46 -2.20 2.43
N ILE A 37 -4.15 -2.09 2.23
CA ILE A 37 -3.60 -1.25 1.16
C ILE A 37 -3.79 -1.98 -0.15
N ALA A 38 -4.52 -1.36 -1.08
CA ALA A 38 -4.82 -1.97 -2.38
C ALA A 38 -3.68 -1.74 -3.36
N SER A 39 -3.61 -2.62 -4.36
CA SER A 39 -2.71 -2.40 -5.48
C SER A 39 -3.06 -1.08 -6.16
N GLY A 40 -2.04 -0.36 -6.59
CA GLY A 40 -2.23 0.97 -7.17
C GLY A 40 -2.15 2.09 -6.16
N SER A 41 -2.02 1.77 -4.87
CA SER A 41 -1.69 2.78 -3.87
C SER A 41 -0.33 3.39 -4.19
N ASP A 42 -0.14 4.65 -3.86
CA ASP A 42 1.11 5.32 -4.21
C ASP A 42 1.83 5.85 -2.97
N PHE A 43 3.14 5.98 -3.12
CA PHE A 43 4.00 6.57 -2.11
C PHE A 43 4.98 7.50 -2.83
N ILE A 44 5.03 8.73 -2.38
CA ILE A 44 5.95 9.71 -2.96
C ILE A 44 7.03 10.02 -1.95
N GLU A 45 8.29 9.83 -2.37
CA GLU A 45 9.44 10.20 -1.56
C GLU A 45 9.77 11.66 -1.82
N MET A 46 9.58 12.47 -0.80
CA MET A 46 9.71 13.91 -0.97
C MET A 46 11.15 14.38 -1.09
N ASP A 47 12.09 13.60 -0.57
CA ASP A 47 13.51 13.94 -0.65
C ASP A 47 14.17 13.54 -1.97
N THR A 48 13.60 12.55 -2.66
CA THR A 48 14.17 12.04 -3.92
C THR A 48 13.29 12.32 -5.11
N ASP A 49 12.05 12.75 -4.88
CA ASP A 49 11.02 12.95 -5.92
C ASP A 49 10.65 11.65 -6.63
N LYS A 50 10.88 10.51 -5.99
CA LYS A 50 10.52 9.22 -6.59
C LYS A 50 9.10 8.84 -6.19
N LYS A 51 8.44 8.13 -7.09
CA LYS A 51 7.09 7.65 -6.86
C LYS A 51 7.08 6.13 -6.96
N TYR A 52 6.33 5.51 -6.06
CA TYR A 52 6.19 4.07 -6.02
C TYR A 52 4.72 3.70 -6.07
N LEU A 53 4.43 2.55 -6.68
CA LEU A 53 3.09 1.97 -6.67
C LEU A 53 3.14 0.65 -5.91
N PHE A 54 2.07 0.37 -5.19
CA PHE A 54 2.00 -0.82 -4.36
C PHE A 54 1.46 -2.00 -5.14
N ASP A 55 2.13 -3.13 -4.98
CA ASP A 55 1.67 -4.42 -5.51
C ASP A 55 1.19 -5.24 -4.31
N ALA A 56 -0.12 -5.31 -4.14
CA ALA A 56 -0.70 -6.00 -2.99
C ALA A 56 -0.51 -7.51 -3.06
N ASP A 57 -0.43 -8.07 -4.25
CA ASP A 57 -0.24 -9.52 -4.40
C ASP A 57 1.10 -9.97 -3.83
N ASN A 58 2.14 -9.15 -4.02
CA ASN A 58 3.49 -9.45 -3.56
C ASN A 58 3.88 -8.62 -2.34
N GLN A 59 3.00 -7.75 -1.88
CA GLN A 59 3.26 -6.86 -0.74
C GLN A 59 4.55 -6.07 -0.95
N GLN A 60 4.69 -5.48 -2.12
CA GLN A 60 5.88 -4.75 -2.52
C GLN A 60 5.55 -3.41 -3.13
N TRP A 61 6.39 -2.44 -2.83
CA TRP A 61 6.36 -1.15 -3.48
C TRP A 61 7.34 -1.16 -4.65
N LYS A 62 6.87 -0.76 -5.82
CA LYS A 62 7.69 -0.75 -7.03
C LYS A 62 7.82 0.67 -7.52
N GLU A 63 9.04 1.06 -7.85
CA GLU A 63 9.31 2.39 -8.38
C GLU A 63 8.69 2.54 -9.77
N VAL A 64 8.06 3.69 -9.98
CA VAL A 64 7.42 4.00 -11.26
C VAL A 64 8.40 4.65 -12.21
#